data_b0f916c9576f1c1f1506e3f899c157f4
#
_entry.id   b0f916c9576f1c1f1506e3f899c157f4
#
_cell.length_a   1.000
_cell.length_b   1.000
_cell.length_c   1.000
_cell.angle_alpha   90.00
_cell.angle_beta   90.00
_cell.angle_gamma   90.00
#
_symmetry.space_group_name_H-M   'P 1'
#
loop_
_entity.id
_entity.type
_entity.pdbx_description
1 polymer ?
#
loop_
_entity_poly.entity_id
_entity_poly.type
_entity_poly.pdbx_seq_one_letter_code
_entity_poly.pdbx_strand_id
1 'polypeptide(L)'
;VENDFYNLEEEKRVVYTAITRPKENLCIWDLEQSEMSELFYKGKLESSGRTISQHYEQTADVLRSTVTWVDTSDMGHDAFHSEVKQNRGKIRNKEEAKAIMTILKRIAEDDALINYLNSVRKTDAAIGVICMYAEQKRYLQQLFNQNAWPEGFKDLVNIDTVDSYQGKENRIIIVSITRSDKSNTPGFMIMPNRINVALSRAMDRLIVVGNKNVWTGRNKDLPFGKVVKHMEEKGIDEGYRFVFSKTLKGEMV
;
A
#
# COMPACT_ATOMS: atom_id res chain seq x y z
N VAL A 1 -13.91 14.53 28.41
CA VAL A 1 -13.12 15.71 28.05
C VAL A 1 -11.61 15.36 28.00
N GLU A 2 -11.11 14.53 28.93
CA GLU A 2 -9.69 14.10 28.91
C GLU A 2 -9.35 13.10 27.77
N ASN A 3 -10.29 12.25 27.34
CA ASN A 3 -10.07 11.30 26.26
C ASN A 3 -9.93 11.94 24.86
N ASP A 4 -10.56 13.10 24.64
CA ASP A 4 -10.50 13.79 23.35
C ASP A 4 -9.15 14.49 23.12
N PHE A 5 -8.47 14.92 24.20
CA PHE A 5 -7.14 15.53 24.12
C PHE A 5 -6.05 14.51 23.78
N TYR A 6 -6.14 13.30 24.30
CA TYR A 6 -5.20 12.22 23.97
C TYR A 6 -5.29 11.77 22.49
N ASN A 7 -6.49 11.71 21.94
CA ASN A 7 -6.70 11.40 20.53
C ASN A 7 -6.11 12.48 19.61
N LEU A 8 -6.25 13.75 19.95
CA LEU A 8 -5.74 14.85 19.11
C LEU A 8 -4.20 14.91 19.05
N GLU A 9 -3.53 14.62 20.16
CA GLU A 9 -2.05 14.55 20.22
C GLU A 9 -1.50 13.31 19.48
N GLU A 10 -2.22 12.21 19.55
CA GLU A 10 -1.85 10.98 18.84
C GLU A 10 -2.09 11.12 17.34
N GLU A 11 -3.17 11.78 16.91
CA GLU A 11 -3.43 12.14 15.52
C GLU A 11 -2.39 13.11 14.97
N LYS A 12 -1.97 14.12 15.74
CA LYS A 12 -0.86 15.02 15.37
C LYS A 12 0.48 14.29 15.23
N ARG A 13 0.79 13.32 16.11
CA ARG A 13 1.98 12.47 16.00
C ARG A 13 1.95 11.58 14.76
N VAL A 14 0.78 11.06 14.41
CA VAL A 14 0.55 10.24 13.22
C VAL A 14 0.84 11.04 11.96
N VAL A 15 0.28 12.25 11.85
CA VAL A 15 0.55 13.18 10.73
C VAL A 15 2.03 13.56 10.68
N TYR A 16 2.66 13.91 11.80
CA TYR A 16 4.06 14.28 11.87
C TYR A 16 4.98 13.15 11.42
N THR A 17 4.70 11.91 11.81
CA THR A 17 5.51 10.75 11.43
C THR A 17 5.36 10.42 9.93
N ALA A 18 4.17 10.57 9.38
CA ALA A 18 3.93 10.41 7.94
C ALA A 18 4.62 11.50 7.10
N ILE A 19 4.70 12.72 7.63
CA ILE A 19 5.30 13.89 6.97
C ILE A 19 6.83 13.87 6.98
N THR A 20 7.47 13.34 8.02
CA THR A 20 8.92 13.50 8.21
C THR A 20 9.76 12.39 7.57
N ARG A 21 9.17 11.29 7.11
CA ARG A 21 9.92 10.10 6.68
C ARG A 21 10.18 9.92 5.19
N PRO A 22 9.32 10.29 4.24
CA PRO A 22 9.66 10.11 2.83
C PRO A 22 10.70 11.15 2.40
N LYS A 23 11.88 10.69 2.00
CA LYS A 23 12.93 11.57 1.50
C LYS A 23 12.63 12.13 0.10
N GLU A 24 11.75 11.51 -0.66
CA GLU A 24 11.55 11.83 -2.07
C GLU A 24 10.11 12.05 -2.55
N ASN A 25 9.08 11.41 -1.97
CA ASN A 25 7.68 11.65 -2.34
C ASN A 25 6.78 11.59 -1.11
N LEU A 26 6.16 12.69 -0.79
CA LEU A 26 5.30 12.83 0.38
C LEU A 26 3.85 12.57 0.00
N CYS A 27 3.28 11.45 0.43
CA CYS A 27 1.83 11.31 0.49
C CYS A 27 1.35 11.99 1.77
N ILE A 28 0.90 13.24 1.69
CA ILE A 28 0.28 13.94 2.81
C ILE A 28 -1.19 13.50 2.87
N TRP A 29 -1.52 12.73 3.88
CA TRP A 29 -2.90 12.47 4.24
C TRP A 29 -3.35 13.57 5.17
N ASP A 30 -3.98 14.62 4.62
CA ASP A 30 -4.63 15.65 5.44
C ASP A 30 -5.90 15.05 6.05
N LEU A 31 -5.82 14.71 7.33
CA LEU A 31 -6.95 14.18 8.07
C LEU A 31 -7.90 15.26 8.57
N GLU A 32 -7.48 16.53 8.59
CA GLU A 32 -8.30 17.73 8.79
C GLU A 32 -7.45 18.98 8.57
N GLN A 33 -8.06 20.04 8.00
CA GLN A 33 -7.42 21.36 7.80
C GLN A 33 -6.92 21.92 9.14
N SER A 34 -5.69 21.60 9.51
CA SER A 34 -5.00 22.28 10.59
C SER A 34 -3.99 23.27 9.98
N GLU A 35 -3.81 24.42 10.64
CA GLU A 35 -2.86 25.46 10.23
C GLU A 35 -1.43 24.93 9.96
N MET A 36 -1.10 23.76 10.48
CA MET A 36 0.17 23.06 10.26
C MET A 36 0.26 22.43 8.86
N SER A 37 -0.84 21.99 8.25
CA SER A 37 -0.85 21.41 6.90
C SER A 37 -0.52 22.48 5.84
N GLU A 38 -0.98 23.71 6.02
CA GLU A 38 -0.69 24.82 5.09
C GLU A 38 0.78 25.25 5.09
N LEU A 39 1.42 25.30 6.25
CA LEU A 39 2.84 25.66 6.41
C LEU A 39 3.77 24.61 5.80
N PHE A 40 3.44 23.32 5.94
CA PHE A 40 4.22 22.23 5.34
C PHE A 40 4.00 22.10 3.84
N TYR A 41 2.80 22.37 3.36
CA TYR A 41 2.45 22.35 1.93
C TYR A 41 3.23 23.41 1.16
N LYS A 42 3.29 24.65 1.64
CA LYS A 42 4.04 25.74 0.98
C LYS A 42 5.55 25.52 0.95
N GLY A 43 6.15 25.02 2.02
CA GLY A 43 7.62 24.91 2.11
C GLY A 43 8.25 23.76 1.34
N LYS A 44 7.48 22.70 1.00
CA LYS A 44 8.02 21.49 0.33
C LYS A 44 7.63 21.35 -1.13
N LEU A 45 6.51 21.91 -1.57
CA LEU A 45 6.15 21.95 -3.01
C LEU A 45 7.12 22.80 -3.82
N GLU A 46 7.69 23.85 -3.23
CA GLU A 46 8.69 24.70 -3.90
C GLU A 46 10.07 24.04 -4.03
N SER A 47 10.38 23.03 -3.21
CA SER A 47 11.67 22.33 -3.23
C SER A 47 11.66 21.01 -4.01
N SER A 48 10.50 20.49 -4.41
CA SER A 48 10.38 19.20 -5.07
C SER A 48 10.03 19.32 -6.56
N GLY A 49 10.86 20.00 -7.34
CA GLY A 49 10.97 19.75 -8.77
C GLY A 49 11.54 18.36 -9.03
N ARG A 50 10.98 17.32 -8.39
CA ARG A 50 11.51 15.95 -8.50
C ARG A 50 10.80 15.22 -9.61
N THR A 51 11.55 15.03 -10.66
CA THR A 51 11.34 14.07 -11.73
C THR A 51 10.90 12.74 -11.12
N ILE A 52 9.77 12.19 -11.56
CA ILE A 52 9.43 10.77 -11.39
C ILE A 52 10.69 10.01 -11.70
N SER A 53 11.19 9.20 -10.78
CA SER A 53 12.44 8.48 -10.99
C SER A 53 12.34 7.74 -12.33
N GLN A 54 13.21 8.06 -13.27
CA GLN A 54 13.24 7.47 -14.63
C GLN A 54 13.20 5.95 -14.63
N HIS A 55 13.62 5.33 -13.52
CA HIS A 55 13.60 3.89 -13.30
C HIS A 55 12.20 3.27 -13.26
N TYR A 56 11.14 4.06 -13.06
CA TYR A 56 9.76 3.56 -13.01
C TYR A 56 8.92 3.92 -14.24
N GLU A 57 9.44 4.72 -15.17
CA GLU A 57 8.69 5.17 -16.37
C GLU A 57 8.39 4.04 -17.34
N GLN A 58 9.30 3.08 -17.46
CA GLN A 58 9.20 1.95 -18.38
C GLN A 58 8.72 0.66 -17.72
N THR A 59 8.44 0.71 -16.43
CA THR A 59 7.99 -0.45 -15.65
C THR A 59 6.50 -0.74 -15.84
N ALA A 60 6.03 -1.83 -15.22
CA ALA A 60 4.62 -2.18 -15.19
C ALA A 60 3.75 -0.99 -14.74
N ASP A 61 2.58 -0.85 -15.33
CA ASP A 61 1.62 0.24 -15.10
C ASP A 61 1.39 0.60 -13.64
N VAL A 62 1.40 -0.42 -12.76
CA VAL A 62 1.19 -0.24 -11.31
C VAL A 62 2.32 0.51 -10.60
N LEU A 63 3.48 0.65 -11.24
CA LEU A 63 4.66 1.34 -10.68
C LEU A 63 4.90 2.72 -11.29
N ARG A 64 4.19 3.09 -12.34
CA ARG A 64 4.36 4.40 -12.99
C ARG A 64 3.86 5.55 -12.12
N SER A 65 2.83 5.32 -11.32
CA SER A 65 2.31 6.32 -10.37
C SER A 65 2.95 6.18 -9.00
N THR A 66 3.04 7.29 -8.27
CA THR A 66 3.58 7.30 -6.90
C THR A 66 2.74 6.42 -5.96
N VAL A 67 1.41 6.52 -6.11
CA VAL A 67 0.45 5.70 -5.38
C VAL A 67 -0.50 5.04 -6.35
N THR A 68 -0.58 3.72 -6.30
CA THR A 68 -1.51 2.93 -7.10
C THR A 68 -2.43 2.12 -6.21
N TRP A 69 -3.73 2.20 -6.45
CA TRP A 69 -4.70 1.30 -5.86
C TRP A 69 -5.10 0.22 -6.86
N VAL A 70 -4.75 -1.02 -6.57
CA VAL A 70 -5.21 -2.18 -7.34
C VAL A 70 -6.54 -2.63 -6.77
N ASP A 71 -7.61 -2.29 -7.50
CA ASP A 71 -8.97 -2.55 -7.08
C ASP A 71 -9.39 -3.97 -7.47
N THR A 72 -9.72 -4.78 -6.46
CA THR A 72 -10.21 -6.15 -6.65
C THR A 72 -11.74 -6.22 -6.74
N SER A 73 -12.46 -5.11 -6.69
CA SER A 73 -13.93 -5.09 -6.75
C SER A 73 -14.50 -5.66 -8.06
N ASP A 74 -13.72 -5.57 -9.14
CA ASP A 74 -14.05 -6.15 -10.46
C ASP A 74 -14.13 -7.69 -10.47
N MET A 75 -13.62 -8.35 -9.42
CA MET A 75 -13.70 -9.81 -9.24
C MET A 75 -15.02 -10.28 -8.64
N GLY A 76 -15.92 -9.37 -8.26
CA GLY A 76 -17.21 -9.70 -7.67
C GLY A 76 -17.07 -10.50 -6.37
N HIS A 77 -17.72 -11.66 -6.28
CA HIS A 77 -17.67 -12.52 -5.09
C HIS A 77 -16.28 -13.08 -4.80
N ASP A 78 -15.43 -13.27 -5.82
CA ASP A 78 -14.07 -13.76 -5.65
C ASP A 78 -13.18 -12.73 -4.95
N ALA A 79 -13.56 -11.43 -4.96
CA ALA A 79 -12.89 -10.39 -4.20
C ALA A 79 -13.08 -10.52 -2.68
N PHE A 80 -14.00 -11.38 -2.21
CA PHE A 80 -14.26 -11.51 -0.79
C PHE A 80 -13.20 -12.37 -0.09
N HIS A 81 -12.87 -11.98 1.14
CA HIS A 81 -12.00 -12.79 1.98
C HIS A 81 -12.67 -14.09 2.39
N SER A 82 -11.86 -15.09 2.68
CA SER A 82 -12.32 -16.36 3.24
C SER A 82 -11.80 -16.55 4.65
N GLU A 83 -12.63 -17.09 5.55
CA GLU A 83 -12.19 -17.54 6.86
C GLU A 83 -11.45 -18.87 6.75
N VAL A 84 -10.41 -19.05 7.56
CA VAL A 84 -9.72 -20.33 7.67
C VAL A 84 -10.51 -21.27 8.57
N LYS A 85 -10.96 -22.41 8.03
CA LYS A 85 -11.93 -23.34 8.61
C LYS A 85 -11.69 -23.76 10.09
N GLN A 86 -10.46 -23.68 10.59
CA GLN A 86 -10.11 -24.12 11.94
C GLN A 86 -9.88 -22.97 12.94
N ASN A 87 -9.99 -21.70 12.51
CA ASN A 87 -9.67 -20.54 13.33
C ASN A 87 -10.59 -19.37 13.00
N ARG A 88 -11.68 -19.23 13.75
CA ARG A 88 -12.58 -18.07 13.61
C ARG A 88 -11.81 -16.75 13.71
N GLY A 89 -12.10 -15.82 12.80
CA GLY A 89 -11.45 -14.51 12.74
C GLY A 89 -10.11 -14.46 12.01
N LYS A 90 -9.57 -15.59 11.56
CA LYS A 90 -8.40 -15.61 10.66
C LYS A 90 -8.86 -15.58 9.22
N ILE A 91 -8.60 -14.49 8.57
CA ILE A 91 -9.04 -14.25 7.19
C ILE A 91 -7.87 -14.13 6.22
N ARG A 92 -8.10 -14.59 4.98
CA ARG A 92 -7.22 -14.40 3.84
C ARG A 92 -8.01 -14.03 2.60
N ASN A 93 -7.41 -13.28 1.70
CA ASN A 93 -7.99 -12.89 0.42
C ASN A 93 -7.13 -13.46 -0.71
N LYS A 94 -7.70 -14.41 -1.45
CA LYS A 94 -6.98 -15.13 -2.51
C LYS A 94 -6.72 -14.23 -3.72
N GLU A 95 -7.69 -13.37 -4.07
CA GLU A 95 -7.56 -12.50 -5.25
C GLU A 95 -6.54 -11.38 -5.01
N GLU A 96 -6.52 -10.79 -3.81
CA GLU A 96 -5.43 -9.88 -3.45
C GLU A 96 -4.07 -10.57 -3.51
N ALA A 97 -3.96 -11.80 -3.00
CA ALA A 97 -2.72 -12.54 -3.06
C ALA A 97 -2.28 -12.84 -4.49
N LYS A 98 -3.20 -13.20 -5.40
CA LYS A 98 -2.90 -13.39 -6.83
C LYS A 98 -2.43 -12.09 -7.48
N ALA A 99 -3.11 -10.97 -7.20
CA ALA A 99 -2.72 -9.66 -7.73
C ALA A 99 -1.30 -9.28 -7.26
N ILE A 100 -0.99 -9.46 -5.97
CA ILE A 100 0.34 -9.19 -5.42
C ILE A 100 1.39 -10.09 -6.07
N MET A 101 1.12 -11.39 -6.23
CA MET A 101 2.05 -12.31 -6.90
C MET A 101 2.29 -11.91 -8.36
N THR A 102 1.26 -11.44 -9.08
CA THR A 102 1.40 -10.91 -10.45
C THR A 102 2.28 -9.66 -10.47
N ILE A 103 2.09 -8.73 -9.55
CA ILE A 103 2.92 -7.53 -9.42
C ILE A 103 4.38 -7.91 -9.17
N LEU A 104 4.63 -8.82 -8.23
CA LEU A 104 5.98 -9.29 -7.90
C LEU A 104 6.66 -9.98 -9.10
N LYS A 105 5.91 -10.77 -9.91
CA LYS A 105 6.44 -11.38 -11.14
C LYS A 105 6.84 -10.32 -12.16
N ARG A 106 6.02 -9.30 -12.40
CA ARG A 106 6.35 -8.21 -13.31
C ARG A 106 7.57 -7.42 -12.86
N ILE A 107 7.73 -7.20 -11.56
CA ILE A 107 8.95 -6.59 -11.02
C ILE A 107 10.15 -7.52 -11.28
N ALA A 108 10.00 -8.82 -11.07
CA ALA A 108 11.07 -9.81 -11.27
C ALA A 108 11.50 -9.97 -12.72
N GLU A 109 10.64 -9.62 -13.68
CA GLU A 109 10.90 -9.66 -15.13
C GLU A 109 11.54 -8.37 -15.65
N ASP A 110 11.64 -7.32 -14.84
CA ASP A 110 12.21 -6.02 -15.20
C ASP A 110 13.66 -5.90 -14.69
N ASP A 111 14.61 -6.32 -15.54
CA ASP A 111 16.04 -6.31 -15.21
C ASP A 111 16.56 -4.92 -14.84
N ALA A 112 16.07 -3.86 -15.49
CA ALA A 112 16.50 -2.49 -15.21
C ALA A 112 16.05 -2.04 -13.80
N LEU A 113 14.81 -2.37 -13.44
CA LEU A 113 14.27 -2.09 -12.11
C LEU A 113 15.00 -2.93 -11.05
N ILE A 114 15.26 -4.22 -11.30
CA ILE A 114 16.00 -5.09 -10.38
C ILE A 114 17.40 -4.55 -10.12
N ASN A 115 18.13 -4.14 -11.17
CA ASN A 115 19.45 -3.54 -11.04
C ASN A 115 19.39 -2.24 -10.22
N TYR A 116 18.41 -1.38 -10.45
CA TYR A 116 18.20 -0.19 -9.65
C TYR A 116 17.94 -0.54 -8.19
N LEU A 117 16.99 -1.43 -7.90
CA LEU A 117 16.65 -1.82 -6.53
C LEU A 117 17.85 -2.42 -5.78
N ASN A 118 18.67 -3.23 -6.46
CA ASN A 118 19.90 -3.76 -5.88
C ASN A 118 20.94 -2.66 -5.60
N SER A 119 21.05 -1.65 -6.45
CA SER A 119 22.00 -0.55 -6.27
C SER A 119 21.67 0.37 -5.09
N VAL A 120 20.37 0.53 -4.79
CA VAL A 120 19.88 1.46 -3.76
C VAL A 120 19.54 0.79 -2.42
N ARG A 121 19.42 -0.54 -2.39
CA ARG A 121 19.26 -1.26 -1.12
C ARG A 121 20.57 -1.25 -0.34
N LYS A 122 20.47 -1.12 0.97
CA LYS A 122 21.64 -1.30 1.87
C LYS A 122 21.71 -2.77 2.32
N THR A 123 21.11 -3.08 3.47
CA THR A 123 21.08 -4.43 4.07
C THR A 123 19.68 -5.03 4.01
N ASP A 124 18.65 -4.19 3.89
CA ASP A 124 17.25 -4.59 3.97
C ASP A 124 16.66 -4.89 2.57
N ALA A 125 15.52 -5.55 2.54
CA ALA A 125 14.76 -5.77 1.32
C ALA A 125 14.37 -4.42 0.67
N ALA A 126 14.33 -4.36 -0.67
CA ALA A 126 13.90 -3.16 -1.40
C ALA A 126 12.38 -3.10 -1.58
N ILE A 127 11.71 -4.25 -1.53
CA ILE A 127 10.27 -4.42 -1.71
C ILE A 127 9.66 -4.95 -0.42
N GLY A 128 8.69 -4.24 0.11
CA GLY A 128 7.92 -4.65 1.27
C GLY A 128 6.49 -5.04 0.91
N VAL A 129 6.03 -6.20 1.36
CA VAL A 129 4.62 -6.60 1.29
C VAL A 129 4.05 -6.59 2.70
N ILE A 130 3.19 -5.62 2.98
CA ILE A 130 2.57 -5.43 4.29
C ILE A 130 1.17 -6.02 4.29
N CYS A 131 0.95 -7.04 5.10
CA CYS A 131 -0.34 -7.67 5.27
C CYS A 131 -1.05 -7.13 6.51
N MET A 132 -2.29 -6.67 6.35
CA MET A 132 -3.10 -6.24 7.51
C MET A 132 -3.49 -7.42 8.41
N TYR A 133 -3.44 -8.66 7.92
CA TYR A 133 -3.79 -9.88 8.64
C TYR A 133 -2.68 -10.94 8.58
N ALA A 134 -2.41 -11.56 9.72
CA ALA A 134 -1.35 -12.58 9.84
C ALA A 134 -1.57 -13.81 8.94
N GLU A 135 -2.83 -14.19 8.71
CA GLU A 135 -3.14 -15.33 7.84
C GLU A 135 -2.92 -15.00 6.36
N GLN A 136 -3.14 -13.75 5.96
CA GLN A 136 -2.78 -13.26 4.62
C GLN A 136 -1.27 -13.31 4.40
N LYS A 137 -0.48 -12.89 5.40
CA LYS A 137 0.98 -13.01 5.37
C LYS A 137 1.41 -14.46 5.13
N ARG A 138 0.91 -15.41 5.93
CA ARG A 138 1.26 -16.83 5.78
C ARG A 138 0.93 -17.36 4.39
N TYR A 139 -0.24 -17.00 3.89
CA TYR A 139 -0.68 -17.43 2.58
C TYR A 139 0.20 -16.84 1.46
N LEU A 140 0.52 -15.56 1.53
CA LEU A 140 1.44 -14.91 0.58
C LEU A 140 2.85 -15.49 0.65
N GLN A 141 3.40 -15.71 1.84
CA GLN A 141 4.71 -16.35 2.01
C GLN A 141 4.73 -17.76 1.42
N GLN A 142 3.66 -18.55 1.60
CA GLN A 142 3.54 -19.87 0.99
C GLN A 142 3.57 -19.76 -0.53
N LEU A 143 2.75 -18.90 -1.14
CA LEU A 143 2.73 -18.70 -2.59
C LEU A 143 4.07 -18.20 -3.11
N PHE A 144 4.70 -17.26 -2.43
CA PHE A 144 5.99 -16.69 -2.80
C PHE A 144 7.09 -17.75 -2.81
N ASN A 145 7.14 -18.60 -1.79
CA ASN A 145 8.14 -19.67 -1.67
C ASN A 145 7.95 -20.80 -2.70
N GLN A 146 6.71 -21.06 -3.11
CA GLN A 146 6.37 -22.08 -4.12
C GLN A 146 6.67 -21.65 -5.56
N ASN A 147 6.83 -20.35 -5.81
CA ASN A 147 7.16 -19.85 -7.15
C ASN A 147 8.67 -19.90 -7.40
N ALA A 148 9.01 -20.16 -8.67
CA ALA A 148 10.36 -19.92 -9.17
C ALA A 148 10.58 -18.42 -9.37
N TRP A 149 11.70 -17.90 -8.86
CA TRP A 149 12.11 -16.52 -8.99
C TRP A 149 13.52 -16.44 -9.59
N PRO A 150 13.85 -15.35 -10.31
CA PRO A 150 15.22 -15.09 -10.71
C PRO A 150 16.18 -15.09 -9.52
N GLU A 151 17.44 -15.38 -9.77
CA GLU A 151 18.46 -15.39 -8.72
C GLU A 151 18.53 -14.05 -7.99
N GLY A 152 18.61 -14.10 -6.66
CA GLY A 152 18.66 -12.91 -5.79
C GLY A 152 17.32 -12.18 -5.61
N PHE A 153 16.26 -12.45 -6.38
CA PHE A 153 14.98 -11.74 -6.24
C PHE A 153 14.32 -11.95 -4.87
N LYS A 154 14.45 -13.15 -4.31
CA LYS A 154 13.90 -13.44 -2.98
C LYS A 154 14.45 -12.54 -1.88
N ASP A 155 15.71 -12.14 -2.00
CA ASP A 155 16.38 -11.27 -1.02
C ASP A 155 15.91 -9.81 -1.14
N LEU A 156 15.28 -9.45 -2.27
CA LEU A 156 14.69 -8.12 -2.47
C LEU A 156 13.33 -7.97 -1.80
N VAL A 157 12.65 -9.06 -1.42
CA VAL A 157 11.25 -9.04 -0.98
C VAL A 157 11.11 -9.45 0.49
N ASN A 158 10.47 -8.60 1.28
CA ASN A 158 10.06 -8.93 2.66
C ASN A 158 8.54 -8.92 2.76
N ILE A 159 7.94 -10.04 3.20
CA ILE A 159 6.50 -10.19 3.41
C ILE A 159 6.24 -10.30 4.90
N ASP A 160 5.56 -9.31 5.49
CA ASP A 160 5.29 -9.29 6.92
C ASP A 160 3.93 -8.65 7.27
N THR A 161 3.56 -8.68 8.54
CA THR A 161 2.37 -7.98 9.04
C THR A 161 2.66 -6.51 9.32
N VAL A 162 1.63 -5.69 9.35
CA VAL A 162 1.75 -4.26 9.66
C VAL A 162 2.44 -4.03 11.01
N ASP A 163 2.13 -4.83 12.03
CA ASP A 163 2.71 -4.70 13.37
C ASP A 163 4.23 -5.01 13.37
N SER A 164 4.68 -5.95 12.52
CA SER A 164 6.11 -6.28 12.35
C SER A 164 6.87 -5.29 11.44
N TYR A 165 6.15 -4.37 10.81
CA TYR A 165 6.73 -3.38 9.89
C TYR A 165 7.11 -2.05 10.57
N GLN A 166 6.86 -1.92 11.86
CA GLN A 166 7.20 -0.71 12.59
C GLN A 166 8.72 -0.45 12.54
N GLY A 167 9.10 0.75 12.08
CA GLY A 167 10.52 1.15 11.96
C GLY A 167 11.23 0.72 10.67
N LYS A 168 10.61 -0.10 9.81
CA LYS A 168 11.17 -0.51 8.51
C LYS A 168 10.68 0.41 7.40
N GLU A 169 11.47 0.56 6.34
CA GLU A 169 11.12 1.32 5.12
C GLU A 169 11.66 0.57 3.90
N ASN A 170 10.91 0.61 2.78
CA ASN A 170 11.34 -0.02 1.53
C ASN A 170 11.06 0.91 0.35
N ARG A 171 11.78 0.75 -0.76
CA ARG A 171 11.57 1.54 -1.98
C ARG A 171 10.15 1.37 -2.51
N ILE A 172 9.69 0.13 -2.59
CA ILE A 172 8.34 -0.22 -3.00
C ILE A 172 7.62 -0.87 -1.83
N ILE A 173 6.44 -0.38 -1.49
CA ILE A 173 5.53 -1.01 -0.53
C ILE A 173 4.26 -1.47 -1.24
N ILE A 174 3.88 -2.71 -0.98
CA ILE A 174 2.62 -3.31 -1.42
C ILE A 174 1.80 -3.65 -0.17
N VAL A 175 0.64 -3.03 0.00
CA VAL A 175 -0.25 -3.25 1.14
C VAL A 175 -1.40 -4.16 0.73
N SER A 176 -1.57 -5.30 1.40
CA SER A 176 -2.74 -6.17 1.26
C SER A 176 -3.75 -5.85 2.35
N ILE A 177 -4.90 -5.30 1.97
CA ILE A 177 -5.98 -4.93 2.90
C ILE A 177 -6.64 -6.19 3.46
N THR A 178 -6.77 -7.23 2.64
CA THR A 178 -7.36 -8.54 2.94
C THR A 178 -8.87 -8.50 3.13
N ARG A 179 -9.38 -7.53 3.91
CA ARG A 179 -10.77 -7.53 4.33
C ARG A 179 -11.69 -7.02 3.23
N SER A 180 -12.58 -7.90 2.79
CA SER A 180 -13.65 -7.62 1.85
C SER A 180 -14.75 -8.65 2.05
N ASP A 181 -15.96 -8.21 2.34
CA ASP A 181 -17.13 -9.07 2.50
C ASP A 181 -18.39 -8.37 1.95
N LYS A 182 -19.47 -9.12 1.83
CA LYS A 182 -20.74 -8.60 1.32
C LYS A 182 -21.31 -7.44 2.16
N SER A 183 -20.96 -7.39 3.44
CA SER A 183 -21.44 -6.36 4.35
C SER A 183 -20.53 -5.12 4.40
N ASN A 184 -19.40 -5.13 3.68
CA ASN A 184 -18.39 -4.07 3.70
C ASN A 184 -17.97 -3.65 5.13
N THR A 185 -17.72 -4.66 5.98
CA THR A 185 -17.33 -4.43 7.37
C THR A 185 -15.84 -4.10 7.45
N PRO A 186 -15.41 -2.95 7.96
CA PRO A 186 -14.02 -2.51 7.94
C PRO A 186 -13.12 -3.29 8.94
N GLY A 187 -13.70 -3.93 9.95
CA GLY A 187 -12.95 -4.62 11.00
C GLY A 187 -12.05 -3.65 11.80
N PHE A 188 -10.86 -4.09 12.17
CA PHE A 188 -9.92 -3.26 12.93
C PHE A 188 -9.27 -2.12 12.10
N MET A 189 -9.53 -2.07 10.80
CA MET A 189 -9.02 -0.99 9.93
C MET A 189 -9.78 0.35 10.11
N ILE A 190 -10.61 0.44 11.13
CA ILE A 190 -11.07 1.72 11.67
C ILE A 190 -9.96 2.46 12.43
N MET A 191 -8.90 1.75 12.85
CA MET A 191 -7.79 2.31 13.64
C MET A 191 -6.76 2.99 12.74
N PRO A 192 -6.59 4.34 12.83
CA PRO A 192 -5.69 5.08 11.94
C PRO A 192 -4.23 4.66 12.06
N ASN A 193 -3.75 4.34 13.27
CA ASN A 193 -2.34 4.09 13.55
C ASN A 193 -1.74 2.97 12.71
N ARG A 194 -2.43 1.83 12.58
CA ARG A 194 -1.95 0.70 11.77
C ARG A 194 -1.91 1.03 10.28
N ILE A 195 -2.93 1.74 9.80
CA ILE A 195 -3.00 2.14 8.39
C ILE A 195 -1.89 3.14 8.09
N ASN A 196 -1.67 4.10 8.99
CA ASN A 196 -0.56 5.04 8.86
C ASN A 196 0.80 4.32 8.82
N VAL A 197 1.03 3.34 9.70
CA VAL A 197 2.25 2.51 9.63
C VAL A 197 2.37 1.87 8.25
N ALA A 198 1.33 1.23 7.72
CA ALA A 198 1.39 0.56 6.41
C ALA A 198 1.70 1.52 5.26
N LEU A 199 1.02 2.69 5.23
CA LEU A 199 1.13 3.63 4.12
C LEU A 199 2.40 4.49 4.15
N SER A 200 2.96 4.76 5.34
CA SER A 200 4.15 5.60 5.52
C SER A 200 5.50 4.86 5.34
N ARG A 201 5.49 3.59 4.97
CA ARG A 201 6.72 2.79 4.79
C ARG A 201 7.32 2.88 3.39
N ALA A 202 6.59 3.42 2.43
CA ALA A 202 7.05 3.56 1.05
C ALA A 202 7.99 4.74 0.89
N MET A 203 9.16 4.50 0.28
CA MET A 203 10.10 5.54 -0.09
C MET A 203 9.83 6.08 -1.49
N ASP A 204 9.55 5.21 -2.46
CA ASP A 204 9.36 5.56 -3.87
C ASP A 204 7.95 5.27 -4.36
N ARG A 205 7.42 4.08 -4.10
CA ARG A 205 6.14 3.61 -4.65
C ARG A 205 5.30 2.91 -3.60
N LEU A 206 4.03 3.30 -3.53
CA LEU A 206 3.02 2.67 -2.69
C LEU A 206 1.95 2.01 -3.56
N ILE A 207 1.75 0.72 -3.38
CA ILE A 207 0.67 -0.04 -4.03
C ILE A 207 -0.27 -0.55 -2.96
N VAL A 208 -1.53 -0.17 -3.01
CA VAL A 208 -2.58 -0.68 -2.14
C VAL A 208 -3.41 -1.69 -2.92
N VAL A 209 -3.53 -2.90 -2.42
CA VAL A 209 -4.32 -3.96 -3.06
C VAL A 209 -5.52 -4.29 -2.20
N GLY A 210 -6.72 -4.14 -2.74
CA GLY A 210 -7.95 -4.43 -2.03
C GLY A 210 -9.20 -3.92 -2.72
N ASN A 211 -10.35 -4.40 -2.26
CA ASN A 211 -11.65 -4.01 -2.80
C ASN A 211 -12.01 -2.57 -2.39
N LYS A 212 -11.98 -1.65 -3.36
CA LYS A 212 -12.28 -0.23 -3.16
C LYS A 212 -13.70 0.01 -2.62
N ASN A 213 -14.67 -0.82 -3.03
CA ASN A 213 -16.06 -0.65 -2.63
C ASN A 213 -16.28 -0.78 -1.11
N VAL A 214 -15.38 -1.46 -0.38
CA VAL A 214 -15.43 -1.51 1.08
C VAL A 214 -15.26 -0.12 1.70
N TRP A 215 -14.52 0.77 1.04
CA TRP A 215 -14.06 2.06 1.56
C TRP A 215 -14.84 3.26 1.00
N THR A 216 -15.92 3.00 0.29
CA THR A 216 -16.87 4.00 -0.21
C THR A 216 -18.13 4.02 0.65
N GLY A 217 -19.09 4.87 0.33
CA GLY A 217 -20.37 4.96 1.02
C GLY A 217 -20.22 5.24 2.52
N ARG A 218 -20.69 4.32 3.37
CA ARG A 218 -20.65 4.48 4.83
C ARG A 218 -19.25 4.50 5.44
N ASN A 219 -18.25 3.96 4.76
CA ASN A 219 -16.88 3.87 5.22
C ASN A 219 -15.96 4.95 4.63
N LYS A 220 -16.53 5.92 3.89
CA LYS A 220 -15.78 6.98 3.19
C LYS A 220 -14.92 7.86 4.13
N ASP A 221 -15.35 8.01 5.38
CA ASP A 221 -14.66 8.84 6.38
C ASP A 221 -13.67 8.04 7.24
N LEU A 222 -13.60 6.71 7.06
CA LEU A 222 -12.58 5.87 7.66
C LEU A 222 -11.22 6.06 6.95
N PRO A 223 -10.09 5.67 7.58
CA PRO A 223 -8.76 5.95 7.04
C PRO A 223 -8.57 5.56 5.57
N PHE A 224 -8.88 4.32 5.16
CA PHE A 224 -8.80 3.94 3.75
C PHE A 224 -9.85 4.62 2.86
N GLY A 225 -11.00 5.00 3.40
CA GLY A 225 -12.00 5.79 2.66
C GLY A 225 -11.49 7.19 2.33
N LYS A 226 -10.82 7.83 3.28
CA LYS A 226 -10.13 9.12 3.05
C LYS A 226 -9.01 8.97 2.02
N VAL A 227 -8.26 7.85 2.03
CA VAL A 227 -7.25 7.52 1.00
C VAL A 227 -7.89 7.45 -0.38
N VAL A 228 -8.96 6.68 -0.53
CA VAL A 228 -9.69 6.56 -1.82
C VAL A 228 -10.15 7.93 -2.30
N LYS A 229 -10.80 8.71 -1.44
CA LYS A 229 -11.29 10.05 -1.75
C LYS A 229 -10.15 10.96 -2.22
N HIS A 230 -9.04 11.00 -1.50
CA HIS A 230 -7.87 11.81 -1.86
C HIS A 230 -7.31 11.40 -3.23
N MET A 231 -7.16 10.10 -3.50
CA MET A 231 -6.68 9.62 -4.79
C MET A 231 -7.62 9.97 -5.95
N GLU A 232 -8.95 9.96 -5.72
CA GLU A 232 -9.95 10.37 -6.71
C GLU A 232 -9.90 11.87 -7.00
N GLU A 233 -9.66 12.70 -5.97
CA GLU A 233 -9.53 14.15 -6.10
C GLU A 233 -8.25 14.58 -6.81
N LYS A 234 -7.14 13.90 -6.55
CA LYS A 234 -5.83 14.23 -7.11
C LYS A 234 -5.60 13.66 -8.52
N GLY A 235 -5.99 12.44 -8.75
CA GLY A 235 -5.90 11.81 -10.06
C GLY A 235 -4.49 11.49 -10.55
N ILE A 236 -4.40 11.06 -11.82
CA ILE A 236 -3.18 10.54 -12.42
C ILE A 236 -2.09 11.60 -12.60
N ASP A 237 -2.48 12.83 -12.86
CA ASP A 237 -1.53 13.95 -13.11
C ASP A 237 -0.73 14.31 -11.85
N GLU A 238 -1.30 14.01 -10.67
CA GLU A 238 -0.61 14.20 -9.40
C GLU A 238 0.02 12.88 -8.85
N GLY A 239 0.11 11.84 -9.68
CA GLY A 239 0.76 10.58 -9.34
C GLY A 239 -0.11 9.56 -8.62
N TYR A 240 -1.45 9.67 -8.69
CA TYR A 240 -2.39 8.73 -8.09
C TYR A 240 -3.18 7.98 -9.16
N ARG A 241 -3.27 6.65 -9.03
CA ARG A 241 -3.92 5.81 -10.05
C ARG A 241 -4.73 4.68 -9.43
N PHE A 242 -5.87 4.39 -10.06
CA PHE A 242 -6.63 3.15 -9.83
C PHE A 242 -6.44 2.20 -11.01
N VAL A 243 -6.19 0.92 -10.71
CA VAL A 243 -6.04 -0.15 -11.70
C VAL A 243 -6.93 -1.32 -11.27
N PHE A 244 -7.72 -1.86 -12.18
CA PHE A 244 -8.50 -3.07 -11.87
C PHE A 244 -7.63 -4.33 -11.87
N SER A 245 -7.91 -5.25 -10.95
CA SER A 245 -7.11 -6.47 -10.82
C SER A 245 -7.20 -7.39 -12.04
N LYS A 246 -8.29 -7.36 -12.80
CA LYS A 246 -8.42 -8.09 -14.08
C LYS A 246 -7.44 -7.60 -15.13
N THR A 247 -7.18 -6.31 -15.18
CA THR A 247 -6.23 -5.72 -16.13
C THR A 247 -4.81 -6.23 -15.89
N LEU A 248 -4.45 -6.52 -14.64
CA LEU A 248 -3.16 -7.15 -14.34
C LEU A 248 -3.02 -8.55 -14.94
N LYS A 249 -4.11 -9.28 -15.11
CA LYS A 249 -4.10 -10.65 -15.65
C LYS A 249 -4.05 -10.69 -17.17
N GLY A 250 -4.58 -9.66 -17.85
CA GLY A 250 -4.70 -9.59 -19.31
C GLY A 250 -3.42 -9.22 -20.06
N GLU A 251 -2.44 -8.66 -19.39
CA GLU A 251 -1.16 -8.27 -20.02
C GLU A 251 -0.09 -9.39 -20.00
N MET A 252 -0.46 -10.60 -19.60
CA MET A 252 0.41 -11.80 -19.65
C MET A 252 0.12 -12.69 -20.85
N VAL A 253 -0.23 -12.11 -22.01
CA VAL A 253 -0.33 -12.84 -23.30
C VAL A 253 0.77 -12.39 -24.23
#